data_8af4e139d22f29bfee08451613af5652
#
_entry.id   8af4e139d22f29bfee08451613af5652
#
_cell.length_a   1.000
_cell.length_b   1.000
_cell.length_c   1.000
_cell.angle_alpha   90.00
_cell.angle_beta   90.00
_cell.angle_gamma   90.00
#
_symmetry.space_group_name_H-M   'P 1'
#
loop_
_entity.id
_entity.type
_entity.pdbx_description
1 polymer ?
#
loop_
_entity_poly.entity_id
_entity_poly.type
_entity_poly.pdbx_seq_one_letter_code
_entity_poly.pdbx_strand_id
1 'polypeptide(L)'
;MTILVLGINHKTASVALREKVAFSDEKRAFALRHIRQIELAESAVILSTCNRTEVYLHNKTVPPQETQHWIRQAIQWFAEIHQLDLAELQRCLYTYENLPAVNHLMEVACGLDSLILGEPQILGQVKQAYQMSEQHYQQEQQAISGELSRLFQKTFSTAKRVRTETNIGESAVSVAYAACSLARQIFESLRELTILLVGAGETIELVCRHLLRHGVKNMVISNRTLARAEALVEKLDTTANIQILPLEQLQQGLNQADIVISSTGSPHILMSRNMVEKAQIMRRYRPMLLVDIAVPRDIEESAAELDSVYHYTVDDLQNIIQHNLSQREQASEQAKEIIQAECADFFAWLKVHQFSNLIRRYREEAELTRQDLLEKAIASLQQGEEAEQVLQELSYKLMNKLIHAPTKAMQTMVKTGNAVGLQTFSKALGMDDE
;
A
#
# COMPACT_ATOMS: atom_id res chain seq x y z
N MET A 1 11.17 12.50 10.88
CA MET A 1 10.18 11.82 10.03
C MET A 1 9.36 10.91 10.91
N THR A 2 8.05 11.02 10.83
CA THR A 2 7.11 10.12 11.50
C THR A 2 6.19 9.51 10.43
N ILE A 3 6.12 8.20 10.40
CA ILE A 3 5.22 7.43 9.51
C ILE A 3 4.19 6.75 10.40
N LEU A 4 2.93 6.84 10.01
CA LEU A 4 1.82 6.13 10.62
C LEU A 4 1.09 5.35 9.52
N VAL A 5 0.83 4.09 9.75
CA VAL A 5 -0.16 3.33 9.00
C VAL A 5 -1.34 3.03 9.90
N LEU A 6 -2.52 3.24 9.38
CA LEU A 6 -3.77 2.82 10.00
C LEU A 6 -4.61 2.08 8.97
N GLY A 7 -5.29 1.04 9.40
CA GLY A 7 -6.09 0.26 8.46
C GLY A 7 -6.80 -0.92 9.08
N ILE A 8 -7.56 -1.58 8.25
CA ILE A 8 -8.20 -2.87 8.53
C ILE A 8 -7.83 -3.87 7.43
N ASN A 9 -7.81 -5.15 7.77
CA ASN A 9 -7.58 -6.20 6.80
C ASN A 9 -8.48 -7.42 7.08
N HIS A 10 -8.34 -8.45 6.24
CA HIS A 10 -9.10 -9.69 6.35
C HIS A 10 -8.95 -10.44 7.69
N LYS A 11 -7.89 -10.16 8.47
CA LYS A 11 -7.67 -10.75 9.81
C LYS A 11 -8.41 -10.00 10.90
N THR A 12 -8.65 -8.69 10.70
CA THR A 12 -9.20 -7.81 11.74
C THR A 12 -10.66 -7.43 11.51
N ALA A 13 -11.16 -7.54 10.27
CA ALA A 13 -12.49 -7.06 9.89
C ALA A 13 -13.21 -8.02 8.96
N SER A 14 -14.52 -8.15 9.17
CA SER A 14 -15.43 -8.90 8.29
C SER A 14 -15.49 -8.28 6.88
N VAL A 15 -15.96 -9.06 5.90
CA VAL A 15 -16.20 -8.56 4.52
C VAL A 15 -17.08 -7.33 4.53
N ALA A 16 -18.20 -7.37 5.28
CA ALA A 16 -19.16 -6.27 5.35
C ALA A 16 -18.52 -4.94 5.85
N LEU A 17 -17.57 -4.99 6.79
CA LEU A 17 -16.87 -3.80 7.24
C LEU A 17 -15.81 -3.36 6.22
N ARG A 18 -15.11 -4.29 5.59
CA ARG A 18 -14.13 -3.98 4.53
C ARG A 18 -14.80 -3.30 3.32
N GLU A 19 -16.01 -3.73 2.95
CA GLU A 19 -16.83 -3.07 1.93
C GLU A 19 -17.13 -1.61 2.25
N LYS A 20 -17.50 -1.31 3.50
CA LYS A 20 -17.81 0.06 3.96
C LYS A 20 -16.61 1.00 3.92
N VAL A 21 -15.40 0.46 4.15
CA VAL A 21 -14.17 1.26 4.16
C VAL A 21 -13.40 1.22 2.84
N ALA A 22 -13.92 0.61 1.81
CA ALA A 22 -13.31 0.64 0.48
C ALA A 22 -13.28 2.08 -0.08
N PHE A 23 -12.20 2.42 -0.79
CA PHE A 23 -12.04 3.71 -1.44
C PHE A 23 -12.32 3.59 -2.94
N SER A 24 -13.37 4.23 -3.41
CA SER A 24 -13.51 4.57 -4.82
C SER A 24 -12.47 5.63 -5.22
N ASP A 25 -12.25 5.83 -6.51
CA ASP A 25 -11.28 6.83 -6.99
C ASP A 25 -11.66 8.25 -6.55
N GLU A 26 -12.96 8.59 -6.58
CA GLU A 26 -13.47 9.89 -6.12
C GLU A 26 -13.27 10.07 -4.62
N LYS A 27 -13.61 9.05 -3.82
CA LYS A 27 -13.43 9.08 -2.36
C LYS A 27 -11.96 9.17 -1.98
N ARG A 28 -11.07 8.49 -2.73
CA ARG A 28 -9.61 8.56 -2.52
C ARG A 28 -9.08 9.96 -2.78
N ALA A 29 -9.46 10.57 -3.90
CA ALA A 29 -9.04 11.94 -4.23
C ALA A 29 -9.54 12.96 -3.17
N PHE A 30 -10.79 12.83 -2.73
CA PHE A 30 -11.33 13.64 -1.64
C PHE A 30 -10.54 13.43 -0.33
N ALA A 31 -10.27 12.20 0.05
CA ALA A 31 -9.55 11.85 1.27
C ALA A 31 -8.12 12.42 1.29
N LEU A 32 -7.36 12.29 0.20
CA LEU A 32 -6.01 12.83 0.07
C LEU A 32 -5.98 14.36 0.21
N ARG A 33 -6.97 15.05 -0.40
CA ARG A 33 -7.13 16.49 -0.26
C ARG A 33 -7.49 16.88 1.18
N HIS A 34 -8.44 16.20 1.76
CA HIS A 34 -8.92 16.48 3.12
C HIS A 34 -7.82 16.28 4.18
N ILE A 35 -7.00 15.21 4.08
CA ILE A 35 -5.84 14.99 4.95
C ILE A 35 -4.94 16.23 5.04
N ARG A 36 -4.71 16.90 3.91
CA ARG A 36 -3.87 18.10 3.87
C ARG A 36 -4.60 19.35 4.36
N GLN A 37 -5.88 19.51 4.00
CA GLN A 37 -6.67 20.66 4.42
C GLN A 37 -6.79 20.79 5.94
N ILE A 38 -6.88 19.66 6.64
CA ILE A 38 -6.91 19.62 8.11
C ILE A 38 -5.51 19.46 8.72
N GLU A 39 -4.45 19.57 7.92
CA GLU A 39 -3.06 19.43 8.34
C GLU A 39 -2.75 18.11 9.08
N LEU A 40 -3.52 17.05 8.79
CA LEU A 40 -3.33 15.75 9.43
C LEU A 40 -1.99 15.11 9.02
N ALA A 41 -1.60 15.24 7.73
CA ALA A 41 -0.32 14.77 7.22
C ALA A 41 0.16 15.60 6.03
N GLU A 42 1.49 15.70 5.86
CA GLU A 42 2.10 16.34 4.69
C GLU A 42 1.88 15.53 3.41
N SER A 43 1.93 14.21 3.54
CA SER A 43 1.71 13.29 2.42
C SER A 43 1.05 12.00 2.89
N ALA A 44 0.25 11.40 2.02
CA ALA A 44 -0.41 10.13 2.28
C ALA A 44 -0.47 9.25 1.04
N VAL A 45 -0.52 7.94 1.27
CA VAL A 45 -0.85 6.93 0.25
C VAL A 45 -1.99 6.07 0.78
N ILE A 46 -3.01 5.82 -0.05
CA ILE A 46 -4.18 5.02 0.30
C ILE A 46 -4.16 3.73 -0.51
N LEU A 47 -3.95 2.61 0.17
CA LEU A 47 -4.07 1.27 -0.37
C LEU A 47 -5.45 0.71 -0.04
N SER A 48 -6.26 0.43 -1.06
CA SER A 48 -7.58 -0.19 -0.90
C SER A 48 -7.70 -1.34 -1.90
N THR A 49 -7.84 -2.55 -1.37
CA THR A 49 -7.95 -3.81 -2.11
C THR A 49 -9.14 -4.61 -1.57
N CYS A 50 -9.42 -5.78 -2.13
CA CYS A 50 -10.45 -6.68 -1.59
C CYS A 50 -10.15 -7.15 -0.15
N ASN A 51 -8.88 -7.21 0.26
CA ASN A 51 -8.47 -7.80 1.52
C ASN A 51 -8.02 -6.79 2.57
N ARG A 52 -7.78 -5.52 2.20
CA ARG A 52 -7.33 -4.46 3.11
C ARG A 52 -7.66 -3.07 2.63
N THR A 53 -7.85 -2.19 3.58
CA THR A 53 -7.84 -0.74 3.38
C THR A 53 -6.87 -0.14 4.38
N GLU A 54 -5.82 0.49 3.88
CA GLU A 54 -4.74 1.09 4.67
C GLU A 54 -4.44 2.50 4.20
N VAL A 55 -4.17 3.39 5.16
CA VAL A 55 -3.72 4.75 4.89
C VAL A 55 -2.35 4.94 5.51
N TYR A 56 -1.39 5.27 4.68
CA TYR A 56 0.00 5.56 5.07
C TYR A 56 0.17 7.07 5.14
N LEU A 57 0.33 7.60 6.35
CA LEU A 57 0.49 9.03 6.63
C LEU A 57 1.94 9.35 6.92
N HIS A 58 2.41 10.49 6.42
CA HIS A 58 3.76 10.97 6.66
C HIS A 58 3.75 12.43 7.12
N ASN A 59 4.48 12.69 8.21
CA ASN A 59 4.85 14.03 8.67
C ASN A 59 6.36 14.11 8.90
N LYS A 60 6.97 15.27 8.60
CA LYS A 60 8.41 15.48 8.83
C LYS A 60 8.79 15.34 10.29
N THR A 61 8.00 15.92 11.16
CA THR A 61 8.29 15.91 12.60
C THR A 61 7.00 15.98 13.39
N VAL A 62 6.68 14.89 14.11
CA VAL A 62 5.66 14.89 15.16
C VAL A 62 6.43 14.74 16.49
N PRO A 63 6.32 15.69 17.42
CA PRO A 63 6.96 15.56 18.72
C PRO A 63 6.48 14.28 19.43
N PRO A 64 7.35 13.56 20.15
CA PRO A 64 6.98 12.31 20.81
C PRO A 64 5.76 12.43 21.74
N GLN A 65 5.63 13.58 22.44
CA GLN A 65 4.48 13.86 23.30
C GLN A 65 3.15 14.06 22.54
N GLU A 66 3.20 14.41 21.26
CA GLU A 66 2.04 14.66 20.43
C GLU A 66 1.66 13.45 19.56
N THR A 67 2.53 12.44 19.47
CA THR A 67 2.31 11.27 18.60
C THR A 67 0.99 10.57 18.90
N GLN A 68 0.66 10.36 20.17
CA GLN A 68 -0.59 9.73 20.57
C GLN A 68 -1.84 10.58 20.25
N HIS A 69 -1.70 11.89 20.27
CA HIS A 69 -2.76 12.80 19.86
C HIS A 69 -2.96 12.72 18.35
N TRP A 70 -1.88 12.74 17.58
CA TRP A 70 -1.91 12.59 16.12
C TRP A 70 -2.54 11.26 15.67
N ILE A 71 -2.19 10.14 16.32
CA ILE A 71 -2.80 8.84 16.05
C ILE A 71 -4.32 8.90 16.28
N ARG A 72 -4.78 9.49 17.38
CA ARG A 72 -6.22 9.64 17.67
C ARG A 72 -6.93 10.49 16.61
N GLN A 73 -6.31 11.58 16.16
CA GLN A 73 -6.85 12.40 15.07
C GLN A 73 -6.95 11.61 13.76
N ALA A 74 -5.95 10.79 13.43
CA ALA A 74 -5.96 9.96 12.25
C ALA A 74 -7.07 8.88 12.30
N ILE A 75 -7.29 8.27 13.46
CA ILE A 75 -8.38 7.30 13.68
C ILE A 75 -9.74 7.98 13.55
N GLN A 76 -9.91 9.14 14.16
CA GLN A 76 -11.14 9.91 14.08
C GLN A 76 -11.44 10.32 12.63
N TRP A 77 -10.43 10.85 11.93
CA TRP A 77 -10.55 11.17 10.51
C TRP A 77 -10.97 9.96 9.67
N PHE A 78 -10.40 8.77 9.92
CA PHE A 78 -10.75 7.56 9.18
C PHE A 78 -12.20 7.14 9.45
N ALA A 79 -12.68 7.27 10.69
CA ALA A 79 -14.07 7.01 11.03
C ALA A 79 -15.03 7.98 10.31
N GLU A 80 -14.71 9.28 10.31
CA GLU A 80 -15.51 10.33 9.67
C GLU A 80 -15.61 10.16 8.15
N ILE A 81 -14.48 9.88 7.47
CA ILE A 81 -14.42 9.64 6.02
C ILE A 81 -15.31 8.47 5.60
N HIS A 82 -15.44 7.47 6.44
CA HIS A 82 -16.23 6.27 6.16
C HIS A 82 -17.60 6.27 6.85
N GLN A 83 -17.94 7.35 7.59
CA GLN A 83 -19.20 7.49 8.34
C GLN A 83 -19.46 6.30 9.27
N LEU A 84 -18.42 5.85 9.97
CA LEU A 84 -18.47 4.72 10.89
C LEU A 84 -18.45 5.19 12.34
N ASP A 85 -19.09 4.38 13.19
CA ASP A 85 -18.95 4.55 14.64
C ASP A 85 -17.49 4.28 15.07
N LEU A 86 -16.95 5.22 15.87
CA LEU A 86 -15.55 5.13 16.31
C LEU A 86 -15.29 3.91 17.20
N ALA A 87 -16.27 3.49 18.04
CA ALA A 87 -16.11 2.35 18.92
C ALA A 87 -16.15 1.02 18.15
N GLU A 88 -16.96 0.93 17.09
CA GLU A 88 -16.96 -0.21 16.17
C GLU A 88 -15.62 -0.33 15.45
N LEU A 89 -15.14 0.78 14.88
CA LEU A 89 -13.90 0.83 14.12
C LEU A 89 -12.68 0.48 14.99
N GLN A 90 -12.56 0.99 16.20
CA GLN A 90 -11.44 0.75 17.10
C GLN A 90 -11.21 -0.73 17.44
N ARG A 91 -12.23 -1.57 17.34
CA ARG A 91 -12.09 -3.02 17.59
C ARG A 91 -11.39 -3.77 16.47
N CYS A 92 -11.37 -3.19 15.28
CA CYS A 92 -10.88 -3.82 14.05
C CYS A 92 -9.69 -3.09 13.42
N LEU A 93 -9.49 -1.82 13.81
CA LEU A 93 -8.45 -0.97 13.26
C LEU A 93 -7.10 -1.30 13.93
N TYR A 94 -6.08 -1.49 13.13
CA TYR A 94 -4.70 -1.50 13.61
C TYR A 94 -3.97 -0.20 13.23
N THR A 95 -2.98 0.14 14.05
CA THR A 95 -2.07 1.25 13.80
C THR A 95 -0.64 0.80 14.03
N TYR A 96 0.26 1.20 13.14
CA TYR A 96 1.69 1.01 13.29
C TYR A 96 2.40 2.34 13.04
N GLU A 97 3.44 2.62 13.82
CA GLU A 97 4.22 3.84 13.67
C GLU A 97 5.70 3.55 13.44
N ASN A 98 6.35 4.37 12.63
CA ASN A 98 7.79 4.33 12.34
C ASN A 98 8.29 2.95 11.88
N LEU A 99 9.18 2.28 12.62
CA LEU A 99 9.75 0.99 12.20
C LEU A 99 8.69 -0.11 11.99
N PRO A 100 7.73 -0.33 12.90
CA PRO A 100 6.59 -1.20 12.64
C PRO A 100 5.80 -0.85 11.37
N ALA A 101 5.60 0.44 11.06
CA ALA A 101 4.87 0.86 9.85
C ALA A 101 5.64 0.52 8.56
N VAL A 102 6.95 0.75 8.56
CA VAL A 102 7.85 0.43 7.43
C VAL A 102 7.91 -1.08 7.22
N ASN A 103 8.08 -1.85 8.29
CA ASN A 103 8.10 -3.30 8.24
C ASN A 103 6.79 -3.85 7.67
N HIS A 104 5.65 -3.37 8.20
CA HIS A 104 4.32 -3.77 7.73
C HIS A 104 4.11 -3.48 6.24
N LEU A 105 4.48 -2.29 5.74
CA LEU A 105 4.37 -1.98 4.31
C LEU A 105 5.20 -2.94 3.45
N MET A 106 6.42 -3.30 3.88
CA MET A 106 7.27 -4.24 3.17
C MET A 106 6.70 -5.66 3.22
N GLU A 107 6.19 -6.11 4.36
CA GLU A 107 5.50 -7.41 4.50
C GLU A 107 4.26 -7.49 3.60
N VAL A 108 3.45 -6.44 3.57
CA VAL A 108 2.28 -6.34 2.67
C VAL A 108 2.72 -6.44 1.21
N ALA A 109 3.69 -5.66 0.77
CA ALA A 109 4.17 -5.66 -0.62
C ALA A 109 4.82 -6.99 -1.05
N CYS A 110 5.41 -7.72 -0.10
CA CYS A 110 5.95 -9.06 -0.31
C CYS A 110 4.87 -10.15 -0.29
N GLY A 111 3.64 -9.82 0.09
CA GLY A 111 2.54 -10.78 0.23
C GLY A 111 2.60 -11.63 1.51
N LEU A 112 3.42 -11.24 2.51
CA LEU A 112 3.51 -11.96 3.78
C LEU A 112 2.27 -11.75 4.67
N ASP A 113 1.61 -10.62 4.51
CA ASP A 113 0.35 -10.30 5.18
C ASP A 113 -0.87 -10.43 4.25
N SER A 114 -0.74 -11.10 3.12
CA SER A 114 -1.85 -11.40 2.21
C SER A 114 -2.64 -12.61 2.69
N LEU A 115 -3.91 -12.68 2.25
CA LEU A 115 -4.76 -13.85 2.45
C LEU A 115 -4.05 -15.12 1.98
N ILE A 116 -3.34 -15.00 0.88
CA ILE A 116 -2.49 -16.03 0.30
C ILE A 116 -1.06 -15.54 0.39
N LEU A 117 -0.26 -16.28 1.16
CA LEU A 117 1.14 -15.96 1.37
C LEU A 117 1.89 -15.92 0.03
N GLY A 118 2.56 -14.80 -0.25
CA GLY A 118 3.35 -14.60 -1.47
C GLY A 118 2.51 -14.23 -2.70
N GLU A 119 1.26 -13.80 -2.57
CA GLU A 119 0.40 -13.41 -3.69
C GLU A 119 1.08 -12.35 -4.58
N PRO A 120 1.26 -12.63 -5.90
CA PRO A 120 1.99 -11.72 -6.77
C PRO A 120 1.27 -10.38 -7.02
N GLN A 121 -0.04 -10.34 -6.89
CA GLN A 121 -0.88 -9.19 -7.24
C GLN A 121 -0.70 -8.02 -6.28
N ILE A 122 -0.46 -8.28 -4.99
CA ILE A 122 -0.38 -7.22 -3.97
C ILE A 122 0.70 -6.19 -4.26
N LEU A 123 1.86 -6.59 -4.81
CA LEU A 123 2.89 -5.64 -5.21
C LEU A 123 2.41 -4.69 -6.30
N GLY A 124 1.65 -5.20 -7.27
CA GLY A 124 1.00 -4.39 -8.30
C GLY A 124 0.03 -3.37 -7.70
N GLN A 125 -0.80 -3.80 -6.75
CA GLN A 125 -1.77 -2.96 -6.06
C GLN A 125 -1.10 -1.87 -5.21
N VAL A 126 -0.02 -2.19 -4.49
CA VAL A 126 0.76 -1.20 -3.72
C VAL A 126 1.40 -0.17 -4.65
N LYS A 127 1.94 -0.60 -5.81
CA LYS A 127 2.47 0.34 -6.82
C LYS A 127 1.38 1.24 -7.38
N GLN A 128 0.23 0.69 -7.71
CA GLN A 128 -0.91 1.46 -8.21
C GLN A 128 -1.40 2.47 -7.18
N ALA A 129 -1.52 2.08 -5.92
CA ALA A 129 -1.91 2.97 -4.83
C ALA A 129 -0.94 4.17 -4.69
N TYR A 130 0.37 3.91 -4.76
CA TYR A 130 1.39 4.95 -4.75
C TYR A 130 1.25 5.88 -5.97
N GLN A 131 1.14 5.32 -7.18
CA GLN A 131 1.01 6.09 -8.41
C GLN A 131 -0.24 6.98 -8.43
N MET A 132 -1.38 6.46 -7.96
CA MET A 132 -2.62 7.24 -7.87
C MET A 132 -2.48 8.41 -6.89
N SER A 133 -1.81 8.19 -5.75
CA SER A 133 -1.53 9.27 -4.80
C SER A 133 -0.55 10.29 -5.38
N GLU A 134 0.52 9.85 -6.03
CA GLU A 134 1.50 10.72 -6.69
C GLU A 134 0.86 11.59 -7.78
N GLN A 135 0.03 10.99 -8.64
CA GLN A 135 -0.72 11.71 -9.68
C GLN A 135 -1.67 12.75 -9.09
N HIS A 136 -2.37 12.41 -8.00
CA HIS A 136 -3.24 13.36 -7.31
C HIS A 136 -2.46 14.57 -6.81
N TYR A 137 -1.32 14.38 -6.14
CA TYR A 137 -0.49 15.49 -5.68
C TYR A 137 0.06 16.33 -6.84
N GLN A 138 0.46 15.71 -7.95
CA GLN A 138 0.92 16.43 -9.14
C GLN A 138 -0.18 17.30 -9.75
N GLN A 139 -1.43 16.81 -9.82
CA GLN A 139 -2.59 17.58 -10.29
C GLN A 139 -2.87 18.81 -9.42
N GLU A 140 -2.64 18.71 -8.12
CA GLU A 140 -2.75 19.82 -7.15
C GLU A 140 -1.47 20.69 -7.11
N GLN A 141 -0.54 20.55 -8.08
CA GLN A 141 0.75 21.23 -8.13
C GLN A 141 1.62 21.01 -6.88
N GLN A 142 1.57 19.83 -6.32
CA GLN A 142 2.26 19.42 -5.12
C GLN A 142 3.08 18.16 -5.38
N ALA A 143 3.88 17.74 -4.42
CA ALA A 143 4.64 16.50 -4.49
C ALA A 143 4.42 15.66 -3.22
N ILE A 144 4.48 14.35 -3.38
CA ILE A 144 4.66 13.45 -2.24
C ILE A 144 6.02 13.77 -1.61
N SER A 145 6.11 13.71 -0.28
CA SER A 145 7.39 13.90 0.42
C SER A 145 8.46 12.94 -0.07
N GLY A 146 9.71 13.42 -0.14
CA GLY A 146 10.83 12.61 -0.62
C GLY A 146 11.04 11.35 0.21
N GLU A 147 10.77 11.43 1.52
CA GLU A 147 10.88 10.30 2.46
C GLU A 147 9.83 9.22 2.19
N LEU A 148 8.57 9.62 2.00
CA LEU A 148 7.50 8.66 1.70
C LEU A 148 7.70 8.02 0.30
N SER A 149 8.09 8.83 -0.69
CA SER A 149 8.45 8.34 -2.02
C SER A 149 9.59 7.32 -1.95
N ARG A 150 10.67 7.64 -1.21
CA ARG A 150 11.80 6.72 -1.02
C ARG A 150 11.40 5.43 -0.33
N LEU A 151 10.50 5.49 0.66
CA LEU A 151 9.97 4.32 1.33
C LEU A 151 9.26 3.38 0.35
N PHE A 152 8.36 3.90 -0.48
CA PHE A 152 7.63 3.08 -1.45
C PHE A 152 8.57 2.50 -2.51
N GLN A 153 9.55 3.27 -3.02
CA GLN A 153 10.55 2.76 -3.96
C GLN A 153 11.42 1.65 -3.34
N LYS A 154 11.86 1.83 -2.08
CA LYS A 154 12.60 0.80 -1.34
C LYS A 154 11.73 -0.45 -1.16
N THR A 155 10.46 -0.29 -0.81
CA THR A 155 9.48 -1.38 -0.67
C THR A 155 9.34 -2.17 -1.98
N PHE A 156 9.26 -1.48 -3.13
CA PHE A 156 9.17 -2.16 -4.43
C PHE A 156 10.42 -2.96 -4.76
N SER A 157 11.61 -2.45 -4.44
CA SER A 157 12.87 -3.18 -4.63
C SER A 157 12.98 -4.37 -3.69
N THR A 158 12.59 -4.20 -2.43
CA THR A 158 12.54 -5.26 -1.41
C THR A 158 11.63 -6.40 -1.84
N ALA A 159 10.41 -6.10 -2.30
CA ALA A 159 9.48 -7.11 -2.75
C ALA A 159 9.97 -7.89 -3.98
N LYS A 160 10.70 -7.23 -4.89
CA LYS A 160 11.36 -7.93 -6.01
C LYS A 160 12.47 -8.84 -5.51
N ARG A 161 13.32 -8.36 -4.59
CA ARG A 161 14.41 -9.11 -3.99
C ARG A 161 13.89 -10.36 -3.28
N VAL A 162 12.89 -10.22 -2.42
CA VAL A 162 12.25 -11.34 -1.72
C VAL A 162 11.74 -12.40 -2.70
N ARG A 163 11.09 -12.01 -3.79
CA ARG A 163 10.60 -12.95 -4.82
C ARG A 163 11.69 -13.67 -5.57
N THR A 164 12.87 -13.05 -5.72
CA THR A 164 14.00 -13.64 -6.45
C THR A 164 14.85 -14.53 -5.55
N GLU A 165 15.01 -14.16 -4.28
CA GLU A 165 15.90 -14.83 -3.34
C GLU A 165 15.19 -15.87 -2.47
N THR A 166 13.83 -15.90 -2.46
CA THR A 166 13.04 -16.87 -1.71
C THR A 166 11.99 -17.55 -2.60
N ASN A 167 11.58 -18.74 -2.25
CA ASN A 167 10.53 -19.49 -2.96
C ASN A 167 9.11 -19.00 -2.66
N ILE A 168 8.95 -17.81 -2.05
CA ILE A 168 7.65 -17.31 -1.62
C ILE A 168 6.70 -17.05 -2.80
N GLY A 169 7.26 -16.71 -3.97
CA GLY A 169 6.50 -16.51 -5.19
C GLY A 169 6.11 -17.79 -5.93
N GLU A 170 6.86 -18.88 -5.75
CA GLU A 170 6.57 -20.16 -6.42
C GLU A 170 5.42 -20.92 -5.74
N SER A 171 5.21 -20.68 -4.46
CA SER A 171 4.19 -21.32 -3.64
C SER A 171 2.86 -20.56 -3.59
N ALA A 172 2.70 -19.47 -4.37
CA ALA A 172 1.50 -18.67 -4.39
C ALA A 172 0.31 -19.47 -4.97
N VAL A 173 -0.34 -20.21 -4.08
CA VAL A 173 -1.67 -20.74 -4.37
C VAL A 173 -2.60 -19.54 -4.38
N SER A 174 -2.92 -19.06 -5.56
CA SER A 174 -3.80 -17.91 -5.75
C SER A 174 -5.22 -18.24 -5.30
N VAL A 175 -6.03 -17.21 -4.96
CA VAL A 175 -7.51 -17.35 -4.81
C VAL A 175 -8.08 -18.09 -5.99
N ALA A 176 -7.53 -17.88 -7.18
CA ALA A 176 -7.84 -18.61 -8.40
C ALA A 176 -7.63 -20.12 -8.25
N TYR A 177 -6.51 -20.56 -7.67
CA TYR A 177 -6.26 -21.99 -7.41
C TYR A 177 -7.22 -22.54 -6.35
N ALA A 178 -7.49 -21.77 -5.27
CA ALA A 178 -8.43 -22.21 -4.24
C ALA A 178 -9.85 -22.40 -4.79
N ALA A 179 -10.31 -21.46 -5.63
CA ALA A 179 -11.59 -21.58 -6.31
C ALA A 179 -11.63 -22.83 -7.23
N CYS A 180 -10.58 -23.08 -8.00
CA CYS A 180 -10.47 -24.29 -8.83
C CYS A 180 -10.38 -25.56 -8.00
N SER A 181 -9.66 -25.54 -6.87
CA SER A 181 -9.56 -26.67 -5.95
C SER A 181 -10.90 -27.02 -5.31
N LEU A 182 -11.65 -25.99 -4.89
CA LEU A 182 -12.99 -26.13 -4.36
C LEU A 182 -13.96 -26.73 -5.42
N ALA A 183 -13.89 -26.24 -6.64
CA ALA A 183 -14.67 -26.76 -7.73
C ALA A 183 -14.44 -28.28 -7.94
N ARG A 184 -13.20 -28.74 -7.82
CA ARG A 184 -12.84 -30.17 -7.91
C ARG A 184 -13.29 -31.01 -6.72
N GLN A 185 -13.60 -30.41 -5.58
CA GLN A 185 -14.17 -31.13 -4.44
C GLN A 185 -15.69 -31.39 -4.62
N ILE A 186 -16.37 -30.47 -5.34
CA ILE A 186 -17.82 -30.54 -5.57
C ILE A 186 -18.11 -31.33 -6.84
N PHE A 187 -17.28 -31.22 -7.87
CA PHE A 187 -17.47 -31.86 -9.16
C PHE A 187 -16.34 -32.86 -9.47
N GLU A 188 -16.69 -34.07 -9.89
CA GLU A 188 -15.70 -35.11 -10.21
C GLU A 188 -14.82 -34.74 -11.40
N SER A 189 -15.34 -33.98 -12.37
CA SER A 189 -14.61 -33.51 -13.56
C SER A 189 -15.06 -32.12 -13.96
N LEU A 190 -14.10 -31.24 -14.27
CA LEU A 190 -14.37 -29.89 -14.76
C LEU A 190 -14.52 -29.83 -16.29
N ARG A 191 -14.20 -30.91 -17.03
CA ARG A 191 -14.05 -30.90 -18.48
C ARG A 191 -15.33 -30.55 -19.23
N GLU A 192 -16.45 -31.06 -18.78
CA GLU A 192 -17.75 -30.92 -19.44
C GLU A 192 -18.63 -29.82 -18.81
N LEU A 193 -18.12 -29.18 -17.75
CA LEU A 193 -18.85 -28.10 -17.07
C LEU A 193 -18.72 -26.78 -17.83
N THR A 194 -19.76 -25.98 -17.70
CA THR A 194 -19.75 -24.60 -18.17
C THR A 194 -19.40 -23.67 -17.00
N ILE A 195 -18.36 -22.87 -17.18
CA ILE A 195 -17.87 -21.96 -16.13
C ILE A 195 -18.12 -20.52 -16.54
N LEU A 196 -18.91 -19.80 -15.75
CA LEU A 196 -19.13 -18.37 -15.91
C LEU A 196 -18.13 -17.58 -15.07
N LEU A 197 -17.41 -16.70 -15.73
CA LEU A 197 -16.45 -15.78 -15.12
C LEU A 197 -16.99 -14.36 -15.23
N VAL A 198 -17.15 -13.67 -14.10
CA VAL A 198 -17.68 -12.30 -14.07
C VAL A 198 -16.56 -11.35 -13.71
N GLY A 199 -16.22 -10.47 -14.67
CA GLY A 199 -15.05 -9.61 -14.63
C GLY A 199 -13.99 -9.97 -15.67
N ALA A 200 -13.03 -9.10 -15.92
CA ALA A 200 -11.91 -9.30 -16.84
C ALA A 200 -10.61 -8.66 -16.25
N GLY A 201 -10.42 -8.78 -14.95
CA GLY A 201 -9.23 -8.36 -14.23
C GLY A 201 -8.18 -9.47 -14.12
N GLU A 202 -7.02 -9.14 -13.50
CA GLU A 202 -5.90 -10.07 -13.32
C GLU A 202 -6.30 -11.36 -12.59
N THR A 203 -7.19 -11.27 -11.60
CA THR A 203 -7.67 -12.45 -10.86
C THR A 203 -8.43 -13.41 -11.79
N ILE A 204 -9.32 -12.88 -12.63
CA ILE A 204 -10.07 -13.69 -13.60
C ILE A 204 -9.12 -14.29 -14.65
N GLU A 205 -8.11 -13.54 -15.10
CA GLU A 205 -7.08 -14.09 -16.00
C GLU A 205 -6.37 -15.30 -15.36
N LEU A 206 -5.98 -15.21 -14.09
CA LEU A 206 -5.37 -16.34 -13.37
C LEU A 206 -6.33 -17.52 -13.23
N VAL A 207 -7.60 -17.27 -12.91
CA VAL A 207 -8.65 -18.30 -12.87
C VAL A 207 -8.76 -19.00 -14.22
N CYS A 208 -8.85 -18.25 -15.33
CA CYS A 208 -8.88 -18.80 -16.67
C CYS A 208 -7.71 -19.74 -16.94
N ARG A 209 -6.48 -19.28 -16.65
CA ARG A 209 -5.26 -20.09 -16.88
C ARG A 209 -5.26 -21.37 -16.06
N HIS A 210 -5.73 -21.33 -14.81
CA HIS A 210 -5.85 -22.53 -13.97
C HIS A 210 -6.91 -23.49 -14.50
N LEU A 211 -8.09 -23.00 -14.87
CA LEU A 211 -9.18 -23.81 -15.43
C LEU A 211 -8.75 -24.51 -16.73
N LEU A 212 -8.07 -23.80 -17.62
CA LEU A 212 -7.54 -24.35 -18.86
C LEU A 212 -6.53 -25.46 -18.62
N ARG A 213 -5.62 -25.30 -17.62
CA ARG A 213 -4.66 -26.36 -17.22
C ARG A 213 -5.38 -27.62 -16.70
N HIS A 214 -6.57 -27.47 -16.13
CA HIS A 214 -7.42 -28.58 -15.69
C HIS A 214 -8.36 -29.13 -16.75
N GLY A 215 -8.21 -28.67 -17.99
CA GLY A 215 -8.90 -29.24 -19.17
C GLY A 215 -10.35 -28.75 -19.32
N VAL A 216 -10.71 -27.61 -18.72
CA VAL A 216 -12.01 -26.96 -18.96
C VAL A 216 -12.12 -26.57 -20.43
N LYS A 217 -13.26 -26.90 -21.04
CA LYS A 217 -13.50 -26.65 -22.47
C LYS A 217 -14.51 -25.53 -22.72
N ASN A 218 -15.42 -25.28 -21.80
CA ASN A 218 -16.51 -24.32 -21.99
C ASN A 218 -16.43 -23.22 -20.90
N MET A 219 -16.21 -21.99 -21.34
CA MET A 219 -16.21 -20.83 -20.49
C MET A 219 -17.09 -19.72 -21.04
N VAL A 220 -17.69 -18.95 -20.16
CA VAL A 220 -18.43 -17.74 -20.48
C VAL A 220 -17.78 -16.61 -19.68
N ILE A 221 -17.34 -15.54 -20.33
CA ILE A 221 -16.78 -14.36 -19.66
C ILE A 221 -17.78 -13.23 -19.79
N SER A 222 -18.26 -12.72 -18.67
CA SER A 222 -19.15 -11.56 -18.64
C SER A 222 -18.43 -10.36 -18.03
N ASN A 223 -18.43 -9.24 -18.76
CA ASN A 223 -17.78 -8.02 -18.31
C ASN A 223 -18.52 -6.78 -18.81
N ARG A 224 -18.45 -5.68 -18.01
CA ARG A 224 -19.03 -4.38 -18.40
C ARG A 224 -18.41 -3.82 -19.69
N THR A 225 -17.10 -3.98 -19.87
CA THR A 225 -16.35 -3.52 -21.04
C THR A 225 -15.97 -4.73 -21.88
N LEU A 226 -16.64 -4.97 -22.99
CA LEU A 226 -16.40 -6.13 -23.87
C LEU A 226 -14.95 -6.19 -24.36
N ALA A 227 -14.37 -5.08 -24.77
CA ALA A 227 -12.98 -5.00 -25.23
C ALA A 227 -11.96 -5.54 -24.21
N ARG A 228 -12.23 -5.42 -22.90
CA ARG A 228 -11.37 -6.03 -21.86
C ARG A 228 -11.48 -7.53 -21.81
N ALA A 229 -12.68 -8.06 -22.01
CA ALA A 229 -12.90 -9.50 -22.07
C ALA A 229 -12.29 -10.09 -23.35
N GLU A 230 -12.39 -9.41 -24.48
CA GLU A 230 -11.77 -9.78 -25.76
C GLU A 230 -10.24 -9.81 -25.61
N ALA A 231 -9.63 -8.76 -25.08
CA ALA A 231 -8.19 -8.70 -24.82
C ALA A 231 -7.71 -9.79 -23.84
N LEU A 232 -8.55 -10.18 -22.87
CA LEU A 232 -8.27 -11.30 -21.99
C LEU A 232 -8.24 -12.62 -22.77
N VAL A 233 -9.24 -12.88 -23.62
CA VAL A 233 -9.31 -14.11 -24.43
C VAL A 233 -8.12 -14.22 -25.38
N GLU A 234 -7.74 -13.12 -26.04
CA GLU A 234 -6.55 -13.10 -26.92
C GLU A 234 -5.26 -13.48 -26.18
N LYS A 235 -5.10 -13.03 -24.91
CA LYS A 235 -3.93 -13.37 -24.08
C LYS A 235 -3.89 -14.83 -23.64
N LEU A 236 -5.01 -15.55 -23.64
CA LEU A 236 -5.08 -16.93 -23.15
C LEU A 236 -4.57 -17.95 -24.16
N ASP A 237 -4.48 -17.60 -25.44
CA ASP A 237 -4.01 -18.47 -26.54
C ASP A 237 -4.51 -19.93 -26.40
N THR A 238 -5.85 -20.10 -26.44
CA THR A 238 -6.49 -21.37 -26.13
C THR A 238 -7.45 -21.83 -27.24
N THR A 239 -7.62 -23.14 -27.34
CA THR A 239 -8.62 -23.77 -28.19
C THR A 239 -9.97 -24.04 -27.49
N ALA A 240 -10.09 -23.64 -26.22
CA ALA A 240 -11.34 -23.78 -25.49
C ALA A 240 -12.43 -22.88 -26.08
N ASN A 241 -13.68 -23.33 -25.96
CA ASN A 241 -14.84 -22.54 -26.36
C ASN A 241 -15.11 -21.46 -25.32
N ILE A 242 -14.79 -20.21 -25.66
CA ILE A 242 -15.01 -19.06 -24.77
C ILE A 242 -16.04 -18.13 -25.38
N GLN A 243 -17.18 -18.02 -24.72
CA GLN A 243 -18.23 -17.07 -25.09
C GLN A 243 -18.05 -15.78 -24.29
N ILE A 244 -18.14 -14.62 -24.92
CA ILE A 244 -18.11 -13.32 -24.25
C ILE A 244 -19.54 -12.77 -24.22
N LEU A 245 -19.98 -12.31 -23.07
CA LEU A 245 -21.28 -11.68 -22.86
C LEU A 245 -21.14 -10.30 -22.21
N PRO A 246 -21.92 -9.31 -22.63
CA PRO A 246 -22.05 -8.08 -21.90
C PRO A 246 -22.70 -8.33 -20.52
N LEU A 247 -22.45 -7.45 -19.54
CA LEU A 247 -22.94 -7.62 -18.18
C LEU A 247 -24.48 -7.63 -18.12
N GLU A 248 -25.15 -6.94 -19.03
CA GLU A 248 -26.60 -6.91 -19.16
C GLU A 248 -27.21 -8.28 -19.51
N GLN A 249 -26.39 -9.17 -20.08
CA GLN A 249 -26.78 -10.54 -20.42
C GLN A 249 -26.31 -11.58 -19.39
N LEU A 250 -25.92 -11.13 -18.19
CA LEU A 250 -25.41 -12.00 -17.12
C LEU A 250 -26.37 -13.16 -16.79
N GLN A 251 -27.68 -12.92 -16.81
CA GLN A 251 -28.70 -13.96 -16.60
C GLN A 251 -28.57 -15.12 -17.62
N GLN A 252 -28.24 -14.83 -18.87
CA GLN A 252 -28.03 -15.87 -19.90
C GLN A 252 -26.81 -16.74 -19.55
N GLY A 253 -25.73 -16.12 -19.05
CA GLY A 253 -24.55 -16.83 -18.58
C GLY A 253 -24.88 -17.72 -17.37
N LEU A 254 -25.62 -17.21 -16.39
CA LEU A 254 -26.06 -17.95 -15.20
C LEU A 254 -26.90 -19.18 -15.55
N ASN A 255 -27.79 -19.07 -16.52
CA ASN A 255 -28.68 -20.16 -16.91
C ASN A 255 -27.96 -21.42 -17.43
N GLN A 256 -26.72 -21.29 -17.87
CA GLN A 256 -25.92 -22.41 -18.39
C GLN A 256 -24.72 -22.78 -17.50
N ALA A 257 -24.37 -21.93 -16.53
CA ALA A 257 -23.18 -22.11 -15.71
C ALA A 257 -23.36 -23.16 -14.61
N ASP A 258 -22.43 -24.10 -14.51
CA ASP A 258 -22.32 -25.02 -13.37
C ASP A 258 -21.44 -24.43 -12.25
N ILE A 259 -20.49 -23.59 -12.64
CA ILE A 259 -19.60 -22.85 -11.73
C ILE A 259 -19.61 -21.38 -12.13
N VAL A 260 -19.76 -20.51 -11.15
CA VAL A 260 -19.66 -19.05 -11.32
C VAL A 260 -18.52 -18.55 -10.44
N ILE A 261 -17.58 -17.81 -11.03
CA ILE A 261 -16.51 -17.14 -10.28
C ILE A 261 -16.56 -15.65 -10.61
N SER A 262 -16.79 -14.83 -9.60
CA SER A 262 -16.94 -13.40 -9.76
C SER A 262 -15.81 -12.63 -9.08
N SER A 263 -15.24 -11.66 -9.81
CA SER A 263 -14.20 -10.76 -9.33
C SER A 263 -14.29 -9.44 -10.07
N THR A 264 -15.18 -8.57 -9.64
CA THR A 264 -15.34 -7.22 -10.22
C THR A 264 -15.06 -6.13 -9.20
N GLY A 265 -14.93 -4.90 -9.67
CA GLY A 265 -14.91 -3.71 -8.81
C GLY A 265 -16.27 -3.00 -8.77
N SER A 266 -17.36 -3.73 -8.92
CA SER A 266 -18.70 -3.15 -8.87
C SER A 266 -19.03 -2.68 -7.45
N PRO A 267 -19.55 -1.48 -7.25
CA PRO A 267 -20.05 -1.04 -5.95
C PRO A 267 -21.42 -1.65 -5.60
N HIS A 268 -22.03 -2.38 -6.52
CA HIS A 268 -23.36 -2.95 -6.36
C HIS A 268 -23.35 -4.45 -6.65
N ILE A 269 -24.23 -5.17 -5.99
CA ILE A 269 -24.49 -6.59 -6.24
C ILE A 269 -24.91 -6.77 -7.72
N LEU A 270 -24.25 -7.67 -8.41
CA LEU A 270 -24.50 -8.00 -9.81
C LEU A 270 -25.43 -9.20 -9.96
N MET A 271 -25.37 -10.15 -9.03
CA MET A 271 -26.13 -11.39 -9.05
C MET A 271 -27.02 -11.48 -7.81
N SER A 272 -28.31 -11.16 -7.98
CA SER A 272 -29.29 -11.29 -6.91
C SER A 272 -29.74 -12.74 -6.73
N ARG A 273 -30.27 -13.06 -5.52
CA ARG A 273 -30.92 -14.36 -5.23
C ARG A 273 -31.93 -14.77 -6.30
N ASN A 274 -32.77 -13.84 -6.76
CA ASN A 274 -33.78 -14.08 -7.81
C ASN A 274 -33.14 -14.50 -9.14
N MET A 275 -32.01 -13.92 -9.51
CA MET A 275 -31.28 -14.31 -10.74
C MET A 275 -30.76 -15.74 -10.63
N VAL A 276 -30.18 -16.10 -9.47
CA VAL A 276 -29.67 -17.45 -9.21
C VAL A 276 -30.81 -18.47 -9.18
N GLU A 277 -31.91 -18.14 -8.52
CA GLU A 277 -33.11 -19.00 -8.47
C GLU A 277 -33.68 -19.29 -9.86
N LYS A 278 -33.82 -18.26 -10.71
CA LYS A 278 -34.23 -18.43 -12.11
C LYS A 278 -33.29 -19.34 -12.89
N ALA A 279 -31.98 -19.16 -12.68
CA ALA A 279 -30.98 -20.02 -13.31
C ALA A 279 -31.11 -21.48 -12.83
N GLN A 280 -31.34 -21.71 -11.55
CA GLN A 280 -31.55 -23.05 -10.99
C GLN A 280 -32.76 -23.75 -11.57
N ILE A 281 -33.88 -23.05 -11.74
CA ILE A 281 -35.08 -23.60 -12.42
C ILE A 281 -34.73 -24.04 -13.86
N MET A 282 -34.06 -23.16 -14.63
CA MET A 282 -33.65 -23.46 -16.01
C MET A 282 -32.69 -24.66 -16.09
N ARG A 283 -31.82 -24.81 -15.09
CA ARG A 283 -30.83 -25.89 -14.98
C ARG A 283 -31.41 -27.16 -14.30
N ARG A 284 -32.67 -27.18 -13.99
CA ARG A 284 -33.34 -28.31 -13.31
C ARG A 284 -32.70 -28.69 -11.99
N TYR A 285 -32.30 -27.67 -11.19
CA TYR A 285 -31.69 -27.79 -9.86
C TYR A 285 -30.39 -28.63 -9.86
N ARG A 286 -29.67 -28.67 -10.98
CA ARG A 286 -28.30 -29.24 -10.97
C ARG A 286 -27.40 -28.42 -10.02
N PRO A 287 -26.45 -29.06 -9.32
CA PRO A 287 -25.53 -28.33 -8.44
C PRO A 287 -24.91 -27.12 -9.12
N MET A 288 -24.85 -26.00 -8.42
CA MET A 288 -24.21 -24.77 -8.85
C MET A 288 -23.25 -24.30 -7.77
N LEU A 289 -22.00 -24.06 -8.16
CA LEU A 289 -20.98 -23.46 -7.32
C LEU A 289 -20.87 -21.97 -7.64
N LEU A 290 -21.04 -21.12 -6.63
CA LEU A 290 -20.83 -19.68 -6.68
C LEU A 290 -19.60 -19.34 -5.85
N VAL A 291 -18.60 -18.71 -6.44
CA VAL A 291 -17.39 -18.24 -5.77
C VAL A 291 -17.27 -16.75 -5.96
N ASP A 292 -17.53 -16.00 -4.91
CA ASP A 292 -17.44 -14.53 -4.92
C ASP A 292 -16.13 -14.09 -4.28
N ILE A 293 -15.23 -13.63 -5.13
CA ILE A 293 -13.91 -13.10 -4.71
C ILE A 293 -13.81 -11.59 -4.88
N ALA A 294 -14.95 -10.94 -5.13
CA ALA A 294 -15.04 -9.49 -5.22
C ALA A 294 -15.23 -8.83 -3.84
N VAL A 295 -14.73 -7.63 -3.70
CA VAL A 295 -15.02 -6.74 -2.59
C VAL A 295 -15.15 -5.31 -3.17
N PRO A 296 -16.34 -4.70 -3.10
CA PRO A 296 -17.61 -5.24 -2.56
C PRO A 296 -18.07 -6.51 -3.24
N ARG A 297 -18.97 -7.28 -2.57
CA ARG A 297 -19.48 -8.56 -3.10
C ARG A 297 -20.30 -8.34 -4.37
N ASP A 298 -20.12 -9.24 -5.33
CA ASP A 298 -20.89 -9.29 -6.57
C ASP A 298 -22.16 -10.12 -6.44
N ILE A 299 -22.22 -11.07 -5.48
CA ILE A 299 -23.30 -12.03 -5.29
C ILE A 299 -24.02 -11.74 -3.98
N GLU A 300 -25.35 -11.74 -4.04
CA GLU A 300 -26.20 -11.57 -2.86
C GLU A 300 -26.04 -12.76 -1.90
N GLU A 301 -25.79 -12.49 -0.62
CA GLU A 301 -25.53 -13.51 0.40
C GLU A 301 -26.68 -14.52 0.54
N SER A 302 -27.92 -14.06 0.41
CA SER A 302 -29.12 -14.91 0.46
C SER A 302 -29.22 -15.95 -0.67
N ALA A 303 -28.37 -15.86 -1.71
CA ALA A 303 -28.26 -16.91 -2.72
C ALA A 303 -27.75 -18.25 -2.15
N ALA A 304 -27.01 -18.21 -1.03
CA ALA A 304 -26.57 -19.40 -0.30
C ALA A 304 -27.70 -20.25 0.29
N GLU A 305 -28.89 -19.67 0.47
CA GLU A 305 -30.07 -20.36 1.02
C GLU A 305 -30.82 -21.20 -0.02
N LEU A 306 -30.44 -21.10 -1.29
CA LEU A 306 -31.11 -21.86 -2.37
C LEU A 306 -30.61 -23.31 -2.41
N ASP A 307 -31.55 -24.23 -2.63
CA ASP A 307 -31.23 -25.64 -2.78
C ASP A 307 -30.25 -25.88 -3.94
N SER A 308 -29.29 -26.76 -3.71
CA SER A 308 -28.25 -27.13 -4.70
C SER A 308 -27.33 -25.98 -5.13
N VAL A 309 -27.27 -24.91 -4.36
CA VAL A 309 -26.34 -23.79 -4.54
C VAL A 309 -25.27 -23.83 -3.43
N TYR A 310 -24.02 -23.85 -3.84
CA TYR A 310 -22.86 -23.78 -2.93
C TYR A 310 -22.21 -22.41 -3.12
N HIS A 311 -22.38 -21.51 -2.15
CA HIS A 311 -21.87 -20.16 -2.21
C HIS A 311 -20.68 -20.01 -1.25
N TYR A 312 -19.55 -19.59 -1.78
CA TYR A 312 -18.31 -19.33 -1.07
C TYR A 312 -17.80 -17.92 -1.38
N THR A 313 -17.39 -17.25 -0.34
CA THR A 313 -16.77 -15.92 -0.41
C THR A 313 -15.23 -16.03 -0.41
N VAL A 314 -14.55 -14.90 -0.62
CA VAL A 314 -13.09 -14.84 -0.51
C VAL A 314 -12.58 -15.32 0.85
N ASP A 315 -13.32 -15.08 1.94
CA ASP A 315 -12.95 -15.49 3.30
C ASP A 315 -13.10 -17.01 3.52
N ASP A 316 -14.08 -17.64 2.89
CA ASP A 316 -14.30 -19.09 2.97
C ASP A 316 -13.15 -19.87 2.29
N LEU A 317 -12.54 -19.26 1.27
CA LEU A 317 -11.40 -19.86 0.58
C LEU A 317 -10.13 -19.91 1.47
N GLN A 318 -10.04 -19.10 2.52
CA GLN A 318 -8.92 -19.10 3.47
C GLN A 318 -8.68 -20.47 4.10
N ASN A 319 -9.76 -21.11 4.54
CA ASN A 319 -9.69 -22.39 5.25
C ASN A 319 -9.14 -23.51 4.35
N ILE A 320 -9.39 -23.43 3.05
CA ILE A 320 -8.94 -24.39 2.04
C ILE A 320 -7.43 -24.24 1.77
N ILE A 321 -6.92 -23.02 1.90
CA ILE A 321 -5.52 -22.66 1.61
C ILE A 321 -4.59 -23.02 2.77
N GLN A 322 -5.07 -23.00 4.01
CA GLN A 322 -4.26 -23.23 5.21
C GLN A 322 -3.65 -24.64 5.30
N HIS A 323 -4.12 -25.58 4.53
CA HIS A 323 -3.66 -26.99 4.61
C HIS A 323 -2.26 -27.26 4.01
N ASN A 324 -1.60 -26.30 3.34
CA ASN A 324 -0.28 -26.46 2.71
C ASN A 324 0.84 -25.64 3.39
N LEU A 325 0.80 -25.51 4.72
CA LEU A 325 1.55 -24.49 5.47
C LEU A 325 3.05 -24.74 5.69
N SER A 326 3.53 -26.00 5.78
CA SER A 326 4.90 -26.26 6.27
C SER A 326 6.03 -25.78 5.33
N GLN A 327 5.85 -25.89 4.03
CA GLN A 327 6.85 -25.37 3.06
C GLN A 327 6.86 -23.84 2.97
N ARG A 328 5.75 -23.18 3.34
CA ARG A 328 5.59 -21.74 3.30
C ARG A 328 6.19 -21.02 4.51
N GLU A 329 6.22 -21.69 5.66
CA GLU A 329 6.80 -21.11 6.88
C GLU A 329 8.30 -20.82 6.70
N GLN A 330 9.05 -21.73 6.09
CA GLN A 330 10.48 -21.54 5.86
C GLN A 330 10.76 -20.39 4.86
N ALA A 331 10.01 -20.31 3.77
CA ALA A 331 10.13 -19.20 2.81
C ALA A 331 9.71 -17.85 3.42
N SER A 332 8.74 -17.87 4.34
CA SER A 332 8.31 -16.69 5.09
C SER A 332 9.40 -16.17 6.03
N GLU A 333 10.10 -17.05 6.74
CA GLU A 333 11.19 -16.65 7.64
C GLU A 333 12.35 -16.02 6.86
N GLN A 334 12.79 -16.61 5.75
CA GLN A 334 13.81 -16.02 4.87
C GLN A 334 13.38 -14.64 4.34
N ALA A 335 12.12 -14.50 3.96
CA ALA A 335 11.58 -13.22 3.50
C ALA A 335 11.60 -12.17 4.62
N LYS A 336 11.27 -12.52 5.86
CA LYS A 336 11.33 -11.63 7.02
C LYS A 336 12.75 -11.14 7.32
N GLU A 337 13.75 -12.02 7.21
CA GLU A 337 15.16 -11.64 7.39
C GLU A 337 15.58 -10.58 6.36
N ILE A 338 15.22 -10.77 5.09
CA ILE A 338 15.48 -9.78 4.04
C ILE A 338 14.78 -8.46 4.37
N ILE A 339 13.50 -8.49 4.75
CA ILE A 339 12.73 -7.29 5.09
C ILE A 339 13.36 -6.54 6.26
N GLN A 340 13.80 -7.23 7.31
CA GLN A 340 14.46 -6.61 8.46
C GLN A 340 15.75 -5.88 8.05
N ALA A 341 16.58 -6.51 7.20
CA ALA A 341 17.79 -5.88 6.67
C ALA A 341 17.45 -4.62 5.86
N GLU A 342 16.45 -4.70 4.98
CA GLU A 342 16.03 -3.60 4.13
C GLU A 342 15.38 -2.44 4.92
N CYS A 343 14.67 -2.76 6.01
CA CYS A 343 14.18 -1.78 6.97
C CYS A 343 15.35 -1.04 7.66
N ALA A 344 16.35 -1.78 8.13
CA ALA A 344 17.54 -1.18 8.75
C ALA A 344 18.26 -0.23 7.79
N ASP A 345 18.44 -0.64 6.54
CA ASP A 345 19.03 0.19 5.48
C ASP A 345 18.21 1.46 5.21
N PHE A 346 16.88 1.35 5.19
CA PHE A 346 16.02 2.51 5.01
C PHE A 346 16.19 3.52 6.15
N PHE A 347 16.21 3.05 7.40
CA PHE A 347 16.41 3.95 8.55
C PHE A 347 17.82 4.52 8.63
N ALA A 348 18.84 3.79 8.19
CA ALA A 348 20.20 4.31 8.06
C ALA A 348 20.24 5.46 7.02
N TRP A 349 19.65 5.26 5.84
CA TRP A 349 19.49 6.30 4.83
C TRP A 349 18.73 7.51 5.38
N LEU A 350 17.63 7.29 6.11
CA LEU A 350 16.80 8.35 6.66
C LEU A 350 17.58 9.24 7.64
N LYS A 351 18.39 8.64 8.51
CA LYS A 351 19.29 9.38 9.41
C LYS A 351 20.25 10.26 8.61
N VAL A 352 20.94 9.70 7.61
CA VAL A 352 21.88 10.45 6.76
C VAL A 352 21.15 11.60 6.05
N HIS A 353 19.95 11.35 5.52
CA HIS A 353 19.16 12.37 4.82
C HIS A 353 18.77 13.54 5.73
N GLN A 354 18.35 13.28 6.95
CA GLN A 354 18.02 14.29 7.94
C GLN A 354 19.25 15.16 8.29
N PHE A 355 20.41 14.55 8.49
CA PHE A 355 21.66 15.28 8.75
C PHE A 355 22.14 16.07 7.54
N SER A 356 21.99 15.56 6.32
CA SER A 356 22.35 16.27 5.09
C SER A 356 21.57 17.58 4.94
N ASN A 357 20.27 17.59 5.26
CA ASN A 357 19.47 18.80 5.25
C ASN A 357 19.93 19.82 6.30
N LEU A 358 20.35 19.36 7.48
CA LEU A 358 20.90 20.23 8.52
C LEU A 358 22.22 20.87 8.07
N ILE A 359 23.12 20.08 7.48
CA ILE A 359 24.41 20.56 6.94
C ILE A 359 24.18 21.58 5.82
N ARG A 360 23.22 21.31 4.92
CA ARG A 360 22.88 22.24 3.84
C ARG A 360 22.38 23.58 4.38
N ARG A 361 21.42 23.55 5.30
CA ARG A 361 20.91 24.76 5.96
C ARG A 361 22.01 25.57 6.63
N TYR A 362 22.88 24.90 7.38
CA TYR A 362 23.99 25.57 8.03
C TYR A 362 24.92 26.27 7.02
N ARG A 363 25.21 25.63 5.87
CA ARG A 363 26.00 26.24 4.79
C ARG A 363 25.29 27.41 4.12
N GLU A 364 23.99 27.29 3.86
CA GLU A 364 23.16 28.36 3.29
C GLU A 364 23.12 29.60 4.24
N GLU A 365 22.94 29.40 5.54
CA GLU A 365 23.00 30.49 6.54
C GLU A 365 24.37 31.14 6.62
N ALA A 366 25.44 30.36 6.54
CA ALA A 366 26.80 30.87 6.51
C ALA A 366 27.06 31.71 5.25
N GLU A 367 26.57 31.26 4.10
CA GLU A 367 26.72 31.99 2.82
C GLU A 367 25.92 33.30 2.82
N LEU A 368 24.69 33.31 3.33
CA LEU A 368 23.91 34.53 3.50
C LEU A 368 24.62 35.54 4.41
N THR A 369 25.24 35.06 5.49
CA THR A 369 26.04 35.91 6.41
C THR A 369 27.25 36.49 5.70
N ARG A 370 27.95 35.71 4.88
CA ARG A 370 29.07 36.15 4.07
C ARG A 370 28.66 37.25 3.07
N GLN A 371 27.52 37.06 2.38
CA GLN A 371 27.00 38.02 1.39
C GLN A 371 26.63 39.34 2.07
N ASP A 372 25.89 39.33 3.19
CA ASP A 372 25.50 40.54 3.95
C ASP A 372 26.72 41.34 4.38
N LEU A 373 27.74 40.68 4.90
CA LEU A 373 28.97 41.34 5.34
C LEU A 373 29.79 41.88 4.18
N LEU A 374 29.83 41.17 3.03
CA LEU A 374 30.52 41.62 1.83
C LEU A 374 29.85 42.88 1.25
N GLU A 375 28.50 42.88 1.14
CA GLU A 375 27.76 44.07 0.67
C GLU A 375 28.04 45.30 1.53
N LYS A 376 28.07 45.13 2.86
CA LYS A 376 28.41 46.21 3.80
C LYS A 376 29.84 46.72 3.57
N ALA A 377 30.81 45.81 3.39
CA ALA A 377 32.19 46.18 3.14
C ALA A 377 32.36 46.93 1.81
N ILE A 378 31.66 46.50 0.76
CA ILE A 378 31.66 47.20 -0.56
C ILE A 378 31.06 48.61 -0.40
N ALA A 379 29.95 48.75 0.37
CA ALA A 379 29.35 50.05 0.61
C ALA A 379 30.27 50.99 1.35
N SER A 380 31.02 50.52 2.38
CA SER A 380 32.05 51.29 3.10
C SER A 380 33.19 51.76 2.17
N LEU A 381 33.69 50.88 1.29
CA LEU A 381 34.67 51.22 0.30
C LEU A 381 34.19 52.33 -0.70
N GLN A 382 32.90 52.24 -1.11
CA GLN A 382 32.29 53.25 -1.98
C GLN A 382 32.11 54.60 -1.27
N GLN A 383 32.02 54.64 0.04
CA GLN A 383 31.95 55.82 0.87
C GLN A 383 33.32 56.46 1.13
N GLY A 384 34.41 55.83 0.67
CA GLY A 384 35.78 56.33 0.78
C GLY A 384 36.51 55.90 2.03
N GLU A 385 36.02 54.89 2.74
CA GLU A 385 36.76 54.31 3.88
C GLU A 385 38.04 53.61 3.41
N GLU A 386 39.06 53.56 4.28
CA GLU A 386 40.36 52.97 3.92
C GLU A 386 40.23 51.46 3.73
N ALA A 387 40.73 50.94 2.58
CA ALA A 387 40.54 49.56 2.17
C ALA A 387 41.10 48.55 3.18
N GLU A 388 42.24 48.82 3.79
CA GLU A 388 42.86 47.96 4.79
C GLU A 388 41.95 47.83 6.03
N GLN A 389 41.36 48.94 6.49
CA GLN A 389 40.47 48.96 7.62
C GLN A 389 39.14 48.21 7.38
N VAL A 390 38.57 48.38 6.17
CA VAL A 390 37.35 47.67 5.75
C VAL A 390 37.59 46.15 5.64
N LEU A 391 38.76 45.73 5.09
CA LEU A 391 39.10 44.33 5.02
C LEU A 391 39.37 43.69 6.41
N GLN A 392 40.03 44.39 7.31
CA GLN A 392 40.20 43.92 8.67
C GLN A 392 38.86 43.74 9.40
N GLU A 393 37.96 44.73 9.25
CA GLU A 393 36.63 44.66 9.87
C GLU A 393 35.78 43.52 9.28
N LEU A 394 35.77 43.37 7.95
CA LEU A 394 35.09 42.28 7.29
C LEU A 394 35.57 40.92 7.79
N SER A 395 36.92 40.71 7.78
CA SER A 395 37.55 39.47 8.22
C SER A 395 37.19 39.15 9.70
N TYR A 396 37.28 40.11 10.57
CA TYR A 396 36.96 39.96 12.00
C TYR A 396 35.47 39.63 12.22
N LYS A 397 34.56 40.37 11.56
CA LYS A 397 33.12 40.14 11.67
C LYS A 397 32.71 38.78 11.12
N LEU A 398 33.27 38.38 9.96
CA LEU A 398 32.98 37.09 9.34
C LEU A 398 33.43 35.93 10.23
N MET A 399 34.67 35.98 10.71
CA MET A 399 35.17 34.96 11.64
C MET A 399 34.29 34.85 12.90
N ASN A 400 33.99 35.95 13.57
CA ASN A 400 33.17 35.92 14.78
C ASN A 400 31.75 35.38 14.54
N LYS A 401 31.13 35.71 13.41
CA LYS A 401 29.82 35.18 13.03
C LYS A 401 29.84 33.67 12.76
N LEU A 402 30.85 33.18 12.05
CA LEU A 402 30.98 31.74 11.72
C LEU A 402 31.29 30.88 12.93
N ILE A 403 32.16 31.35 13.88
CA ILE A 403 32.52 30.58 15.08
C ILE A 403 31.49 30.70 16.18
N HIS A 404 30.55 31.66 16.12
CA HIS A 404 29.56 31.88 17.19
C HIS A 404 28.70 30.64 17.48
N ALA A 405 28.13 30.02 16.46
CA ALA A 405 27.27 28.86 16.62
C ALA A 405 28.01 27.62 17.17
N PRO A 406 29.18 27.22 16.65
CA PRO A 406 30.03 26.19 17.25
C PRO A 406 30.38 26.45 18.71
N THR A 407 30.81 27.67 19.02
CA THR A 407 31.17 28.05 20.40
C THR A 407 29.99 27.95 21.36
N LYS A 408 28.79 28.41 20.93
CA LYS A 408 27.57 28.30 21.72
C LYS A 408 27.15 26.84 21.92
N ALA A 409 27.33 25.98 20.90
CA ALA A 409 27.06 24.55 21.00
C ALA A 409 27.98 23.91 22.09
N MET A 410 29.27 24.17 22.05
CA MET A 410 30.21 23.67 23.08
C MET A 410 29.83 24.14 24.48
N GLN A 411 29.53 25.45 24.67
CA GLN A 411 29.08 25.98 25.94
C GLN A 411 27.81 25.30 26.46
N THR A 412 26.88 24.98 25.57
CA THR A 412 25.63 24.25 25.91
C THR A 412 25.96 22.84 26.37
N MET A 413 26.84 22.12 25.68
CA MET A 413 27.29 20.77 26.03
C MET A 413 27.94 20.74 27.40
N VAL A 414 28.79 21.75 27.70
CA VAL A 414 29.41 21.91 29.04
C VAL A 414 28.32 22.14 30.11
N LYS A 415 27.38 23.06 29.88
CA LYS A 415 26.31 23.37 30.85
C LYS A 415 25.36 22.17 31.10
N THR A 416 25.13 21.33 30.10
CA THR A 416 24.27 20.16 30.23
C THR A 416 25.00 18.89 30.71
N GLY A 417 26.30 18.97 30.95
CA GLY A 417 27.13 17.83 31.39
C GLY A 417 27.33 16.77 30.29
N ASN A 418 27.12 17.12 29.02
CA ASN A 418 27.29 16.18 27.90
C ASN A 418 28.77 16.08 27.47
N ALA A 419 29.59 15.43 28.30
CA ALA A 419 31.02 15.28 28.09
C ALA A 419 31.34 14.50 26.80
N VAL A 420 30.58 13.43 26.49
CA VAL A 420 30.77 12.62 25.29
C VAL A 420 30.48 13.43 24.01
N GLY A 421 29.41 14.22 24.04
CA GLY A 421 29.08 15.13 22.93
C GLY A 421 30.16 16.19 22.72
N LEU A 422 30.66 16.77 23.78
CA LEU A 422 31.74 17.77 23.72
C LEU A 422 33.03 17.17 23.14
N GLN A 423 33.45 16.00 23.60
CA GLN A 423 34.64 15.30 23.09
C GLN A 423 34.51 14.93 21.63
N THR A 424 33.34 14.43 21.22
CA THR A 424 33.07 14.10 19.80
C THR A 424 33.10 15.35 18.93
N PHE A 425 32.55 16.46 19.42
CA PHE A 425 32.47 17.71 18.69
C PHE A 425 33.85 18.40 18.59
N SER A 426 34.65 18.44 19.67
CA SER A 426 36.01 18.98 19.64
C SER A 426 36.90 18.21 18.68
N LYS A 427 36.82 16.88 18.70
CA LYS A 427 37.55 16.01 17.78
C LYS A 427 37.16 16.26 16.30
N ALA A 428 35.86 16.47 16.05
CA ALA A 428 35.36 16.80 14.68
C ALA A 428 35.84 18.18 14.19
N LEU A 429 36.16 19.11 15.10
CA LEU A 429 36.75 20.43 14.82
C LEU A 429 38.29 20.41 14.72
N GLY A 430 38.92 19.24 14.83
CA GLY A 430 40.35 19.10 14.77
C GLY A 430 41.08 19.55 16.05
N MET A 431 40.32 19.65 17.17
CA MET A 431 40.89 19.95 18.51
C MET A 431 41.06 18.59 19.22
N ASP A 432 42.11 17.84 18.86
CA ASP A 432 42.51 16.66 19.62
C ASP A 432 43.16 17.11 20.93
N ASP A 433 42.75 16.54 22.06
CA ASP A 433 43.47 16.70 23.31
C ASP A 433 44.87 16.05 23.15
N GLU A 434 45.95 16.83 23.26
CA GLU A 434 47.29 16.32 23.37
C GLU A 434 47.49 15.47 24.63
#